data_3ad83cab6996438ec7f9941ba98f5739
#
_entry.id   3ad83cab6996438ec7f9941ba98f5739
#
_cell.length_a   1.000
_cell.length_b   1.000
_cell.length_c   1.000
_cell.angle_alpha   90.00
_cell.angle_beta   90.00
_cell.angle_gamma   90.00
#
_symmetry.space_group_name_H-M   'P 1'
#
loop_
_entity.id
_entity.type
_entity.pdbx_description
1 polymer ?
#
loop_
_entity_poly.entity_id
_entity_poly.type
_entity_poly.pdbx_seq_one_letter_code
_entity_poly.pdbx_strand_id
1 'polypeptide(L)'
;MTTQFDFSCMGFYTFDALCRPVTQIPPGGGTYFVEDFTLAVSGAAGSAAIVAAKHGLRVQAVGGVGQDDMGDWVLMKLGRFGIDTALMQRCDGFSTSSSIVTTRPDGARPALHKRGATDGFFVDDSQIDRLLDTRILARRRCGAG
;
A
#
# COMPACT_ATOMS: atom_id res chain seq x y z
N MET A 1 14.30 -19.62 -19.62
CA MET A 1 12.85 -19.36 -19.48
C MET A 1 12.65 -17.90 -19.15
N THR A 2 11.77 -17.23 -19.85
CA THR A 2 11.43 -15.82 -19.57
C THR A 2 10.31 -15.80 -18.52
N THR A 3 10.57 -15.18 -17.38
CA THR A 3 9.55 -14.99 -16.33
C THR A 3 8.47 -14.00 -16.79
N GLN A 4 7.24 -14.18 -16.28
CA GLN A 4 6.11 -13.28 -16.58
C GLN A 4 6.35 -11.88 -15.99
N PHE A 5 6.95 -11.82 -14.81
CA PHE A 5 7.21 -10.57 -14.09
C PHE A 5 8.71 -10.32 -13.91
N ASP A 6 9.07 -9.06 -13.83
CA ASP A 6 10.42 -8.62 -13.50
C ASP A 6 10.56 -8.47 -11.98
N PHE A 7 9.45 -8.09 -11.30
CA PHE A 7 9.47 -7.81 -9.88
C PHE A 7 8.13 -8.15 -9.20
N SER A 8 8.16 -9.04 -8.22
CA SER A 8 7.03 -9.33 -7.33
C SER A 8 7.25 -8.70 -5.97
N CYS A 9 6.32 -7.82 -5.56
CA CYS A 9 6.35 -7.14 -4.27
C CYS A 9 5.34 -7.77 -3.32
N MET A 10 5.83 -8.54 -2.35
CA MET A 10 5.00 -9.20 -1.35
C MET A 10 5.06 -8.46 -0.01
N GLY A 11 3.91 -8.12 0.56
CA GLY A 11 3.83 -7.61 1.92
C GLY A 11 2.80 -6.50 2.13
N PHE A 12 3.24 -5.41 2.68
CA PHE A 12 2.44 -4.34 3.27
C PHE A 12 1.98 -3.31 2.24
N TYR A 13 0.66 -3.20 2.08
CA TYR A 13 -0.02 -2.21 1.24
C TYR A 13 -0.97 -1.40 2.11
N THR A 14 -0.92 -0.07 2.00
CA THR A 14 -1.79 0.84 2.75
C THR A 14 -2.48 1.87 1.86
N PHE A 15 -3.66 2.26 2.30
CA PHE A 15 -4.32 3.47 1.85
C PHE A 15 -3.87 4.62 2.75
N ASP A 16 -3.15 5.60 2.21
CA ASP A 16 -2.68 6.75 2.97
C ASP A 16 -3.34 8.04 2.50
N ALA A 17 -3.85 8.80 3.46
CA ALA A 17 -4.28 10.19 3.30
C ALA A 17 -3.18 11.12 3.82
N LEU A 18 -2.58 11.90 2.92
CA LEU A 18 -1.50 12.81 3.24
C LEU A 18 -1.98 14.26 3.19
N CYS A 19 -1.67 15.05 4.21
CA CYS A 19 -1.98 16.48 4.21
C CYS A 19 -0.80 17.32 4.70
N ARG A 20 -0.67 18.53 4.13
CA ARG A 20 0.43 19.47 4.45
C ARG A 20 0.09 20.93 4.12
N PRO A 21 0.75 21.92 4.76
CA PRO A 21 1.48 21.74 6.00
C PRO A 21 0.51 21.59 7.17
N VAL A 22 0.86 20.82 8.19
CA VAL A 22 0.09 20.69 9.43
C VAL A 22 0.97 21.07 10.61
N THR A 23 0.76 22.24 11.16
CA THR A 23 1.51 22.73 12.33
C THR A 23 0.90 22.23 13.64
N GLN A 24 -0.44 22.11 13.67
CA GLN A 24 -1.19 21.64 14.83
C GLN A 24 -2.52 21.03 14.39
N ILE A 25 -3.07 20.18 15.23
CA ILE A 25 -4.46 19.74 15.14
C ILE A 25 -5.24 20.57 16.14
N PRO A 26 -6.27 21.34 15.71
CA PRO A 26 -7.00 22.22 16.61
C PRO A 26 -7.75 21.41 17.69
N PRO A 27 -7.88 21.93 18.92
CA PRO A 27 -8.65 21.27 19.96
C PRO A 27 -10.15 21.31 19.66
N GLY A 28 -10.88 20.32 20.18
CA GLY A 28 -12.32 20.22 19.99
C GLY A 28 -12.74 20.02 18.54
N GLY A 29 -13.80 20.71 18.12
CA GLY A 29 -14.35 20.62 16.74
C GLY A 29 -13.79 21.66 15.77
N GLY A 30 -12.64 22.28 16.05
CA GLY A 30 -12.04 23.28 15.19
C GLY A 30 -11.56 22.73 13.85
N THR A 31 -11.52 23.59 12.82
CA THR A 31 -11.02 23.28 11.49
C THR A 31 -9.65 23.92 11.27
N TYR A 32 -8.71 23.17 10.72
CA TYR A 32 -7.42 23.69 10.27
C TYR A 32 -7.30 23.48 8.74
N PHE A 33 -7.04 24.55 8.02
CA PHE A 33 -6.89 24.51 6.57
C PHE A 33 -5.46 24.12 6.21
N VAL A 34 -5.34 23.15 5.29
CA VAL A 34 -4.08 22.70 4.71
C VAL A 34 -4.00 23.12 3.25
N GLU A 35 -2.79 23.20 2.70
CA GLU A 35 -2.57 23.60 1.31
C GLU A 35 -2.72 22.43 0.34
N ASP A 36 -2.42 21.21 0.80
CA ASP A 36 -2.42 20.02 -0.05
C ASP A 36 -3.00 18.82 0.69
N PHE A 37 -3.82 18.07 -0.01
CA PHE A 37 -4.42 16.82 0.47
C PHE A 37 -4.36 15.78 -0.65
N THR A 38 -3.61 14.71 -0.44
CA THR A 38 -3.36 13.69 -1.45
C THR A 38 -3.63 12.30 -0.91
N LEU A 39 -4.22 11.44 -1.73
CA LEU A 39 -4.36 10.01 -1.46
C LEU A 39 -3.26 9.21 -2.16
N ALA A 40 -2.66 8.27 -1.47
CA ALA A 40 -1.59 7.44 -2.00
C ALA A 40 -1.74 5.97 -1.61
N VAL A 41 -1.28 5.08 -2.47
CA VAL A 41 -0.95 3.72 -2.08
C VAL A 41 0.45 3.74 -1.49
N SER A 42 0.58 3.23 -0.29
CA SER A 42 1.81 3.26 0.48
C SER A 42 2.10 1.88 1.09
N GLY A 43 2.84 1.86 2.18
CA GLY A 43 3.39 0.63 2.70
C GLY A 43 4.66 0.21 1.95
N ALA A 44 5.50 -0.59 2.59
CA ALA A 44 6.82 -0.92 2.03
C ALA A 44 6.74 -1.67 0.69
N ALA A 45 5.77 -2.59 0.54
CA ALA A 45 5.56 -3.30 -0.71
C ALA A 45 4.83 -2.42 -1.75
N GLY A 46 3.82 -1.65 -1.33
CA GLY A 46 3.06 -0.78 -2.21
C GLY A 46 3.93 0.31 -2.84
N SER A 47 4.76 0.98 -2.05
CA SER A 47 5.69 1.99 -2.54
C SER A 47 6.72 1.39 -3.50
N ALA A 48 7.30 0.23 -3.17
CA ALA A 48 8.27 -0.44 -4.04
C ALA A 48 7.65 -0.88 -5.37
N ALA A 49 6.43 -1.42 -5.34
CA ALA A 49 5.69 -1.83 -6.53
C ALA A 49 5.45 -0.65 -7.49
N ILE A 50 4.98 0.48 -6.96
CA ILE A 50 4.72 1.68 -7.79
C ILE A 50 6.00 2.25 -8.37
N VAL A 51 7.08 2.33 -7.57
CA VAL A 51 8.38 2.82 -8.07
C VAL A 51 8.90 1.91 -9.18
N ALA A 52 8.88 0.60 -8.99
CA ALA A 52 9.31 -0.37 -10.01
C ALA A 52 8.48 -0.24 -11.31
N ALA A 53 7.15 -0.12 -11.19
CA ALA A 53 6.28 0.05 -12.35
C ALA A 53 6.55 1.36 -13.10
N LYS A 54 6.82 2.47 -12.38
CA LYS A 54 7.22 3.74 -13.00
C LYS A 54 8.55 3.68 -13.75
N HIS A 55 9.43 2.75 -13.39
CA HIS A 55 10.66 2.44 -14.12
C HIS A 55 10.47 1.43 -15.26
N GLY A 56 9.22 1.10 -15.61
CA GLY A 56 8.91 0.24 -16.75
C GLY A 56 9.04 -1.26 -16.50
N LEU A 57 9.18 -1.69 -15.25
CA LEU A 57 9.20 -3.10 -14.89
C LEU A 57 7.79 -3.70 -14.92
N ARG A 58 7.68 -4.96 -15.32
CA ARG A 58 6.45 -5.76 -15.18
C ARG A 58 6.35 -6.19 -13.71
N VAL A 59 5.38 -5.61 -12.99
CA VAL A 59 5.27 -5.77 -11.54
C VAL A 59 4.02 -6.56 -11.17
N GLN A 60 4.18 -7.48 -10.21
CA GLN A 60 3.10 -8.19 -9.54
C GLN A 60 3.02 -7.73 -8.06
N ALA A 61 1.83 -7.35 -7.62
CA ALA A 61 1.54 -7.04 -6.23
C ALA A 61 1.01 -8.27 -5.50
N VAL A 62 1.51 -8.51 -4.29
CA VAL A 62 1.11 -9.64 -3.44
C VAL A 62 0.88 -9.14 -2.01
N GLY A 63 -0.34 -9.21 -1.53
CA GLY A 63 -0.69 -8.69 -0.21
C GLY A 63 -2.17 -8.73 0.07
N GLY A 64 -2.61 -8.01 1.10
CA GLY A 64 -4.01 -7.98 1.51
C GLY A 64 -4.61 -6.58 1.55
N VAL A 65 -5.86 -6.48 1.15
CA VAL A 65 -6.75 -5.33 1.35
C VAL A 65 -8.06 -5.81 1.96
N GLY A 66 -8.79 -4.92 2.61
CA GLY A 66 -10.13 -5.22 3.13
C GLY A 66 -11.18 -5.27 2.02
N GLN A 67 -12.37 -5.73 2.40
CA GLN A 67 -13.56 -5.64 1.56
C GLN A 67 -14.26 -4.29 1.77
N ASP A 68 -13.54 -3.21 1.53
CA ASP A 68 -13.99 -1.84 1.76
C ASP A 68 -13.57 -0.90 0.61
N ASP A 69 -14.12 0.30 0.59
CA ASP A 69 -13.85 1.31 -0.45
C ASP A 69 -12.37 1.69 -0.54
N MET A 70 -11.65 1.65 0.59
CA MET A 70 -10.19 1.89 0.58
C MET A 70 -9.45 0.77 -0.14
N GLY A 71 -9.88 -0.49 0.04
CA GLY A 71 -9.35 -1.64 -0.68
C GLY A 71 -9.61 -1.55 -2.19
N ASP A 72 -10.83 -1.17 -2.58
CA ASP A 72 -11.18 -0.93 -3.98
C ASP A 72 -10.30 0.14 -4.60
N TRP A 73 -10.11 1.23 -3.90
CA TRP A 73 -9.27 2.32 -4.35
C TRP A 73 -7.79 1.90 -4.51
N VAL A 74 -7.24 1.14 -3.54
CA VAL A 74 -5.86 0.63 -3.61
C VAL A 74 -5.67 -0.24 -4.85
N LEU A 75 -6.56 -1.21 -5.07
CA LEU A 75 -6.48 -2.11 -6.23
C LEU A 75 -6.63 -1.35 -7.56
N MET A 76 -7.59 -0.44 -7.65
CA MET A 76 -7.77 0.42 -8.81
C MET A 76 -6.51 1.26 -9.09
N LYS A 77 -5.90 1.83 -8.04
CA LYS A 77 -4.72 2.67 -8.18
C LYS A 77 -3.50 1.87 -8.63
N LEU A 78 -3.27 0.67 -8.09
CA LEU A 78 -2.22 -0.25 -8.56
C LEU A 78 -2.42 -0.61 -10.03
N GLY A 79 -3.65 -0.93 -10.43
CA GLY A 79 -3.97 -1.24 -11.82
C GLY A 79 -3.69 -0.08 -12.79
N ARG A 80 -3.89 1.17 -12.37
CA ARG A 80 -3.54 2.36 -13.19
C ARG A 80 -2.05 2.49 -13.46
N PHE A 81 -1.19 1.90 -12.63
CA PHE A 81 0.25 1.80 -12.88
C PHE A 81 0.64 0.54 -13.68
N GLY A 82 -0.34 -0.24 -14.17
CA GLY A 82 -0.09 -1.49 -14.88
C GLY A 82 0.44 -2.63 -14.00
N ILE A 83 0.25 -2.53 -12.69
CA ILE A 83 0.67 -3.55 -11.73
C ILE A 83 -0.37 -4.67 -11.72
N ASP A 84 0.07 -5.92 -11.87
CA ASP A 84 -0.80 -7.10 -11.73
C ASP A 84 -1.20 -7.27 -10.26
N THR A 85 -2.50 -7.38 -10.03
CA THR A 85 -3.09 -7.49 -8.68
C THR A 85 -3.75 -8.84 -8.43
N ALA A 86 -3.52 -9.85 -9.27
CA ALA A 86 -4.20 -11.15 -9.15
C ALA A 86 -3.87 -11.90 -7.85
N LEU A 87 -2.73 -11.60 -7.22
CA LEU A 87 -2.35 -12.14 -5.91
C LEU A 87 -2.62 -11.17 -4.74
N MET A 88 -3.34 -10.07 -5.00
CA MET A 88 -3.88 -9.24 -3.93
C MET A 88 -5.16 -9.85 -3.40
N GLN A 89 -5.19 -10.15 -2.11
CA GLN A 89 -6.33 -10.82 -1.46
C GLN A 89 -7.27 -9.81 -0.81
N ARG A 90 -8.57 -10.07 -0.92
CA ARG A 90 -9.60 -9.42 -0.11
C ARG A 90 -9.78 -10.21 1.18
N CYS A 91 -9.26 -9.66 2.28
CA CYS A 91 -9.23 -10.37 3.55
C CYS A 91 -10.52 -10.16 4.34
N ASP A 92 -11.27 -11.25 4.54
CA ASP A 92 -12.50 -11.22 5.33
C ASP A 92 -12.21 -10.86 6.80
N GLY A 93 -13.07 -10.04 7.38
CA GLY A 93 -12.94 -9.60 8.76
C GLY A 93 -11.86 -8.52 9.02
N PHE A 94 -11.15 -8.10 7.98
CA PHE A 94 -10.15 -7.02 8.07
C PHE A 94 -10.57 -5.82 7.25
N SER A 95 -10.37 -4.62 7.79
CA SER A 95 -10.38 -3.40 6.96
C SER A 95 -9.05 -3.24 6.24
N THR A 96 -9.02 -2.44 5.19
CA THR A 96 -7.77 -2.05 4.54
C THR A 96 -6.86 -1.32 5.53
N SER A 97 -5.56 -1.69 5.54
CA SER A 97 -4.56 -0.97 6.32
C SER A 97 -4.48 0.47 5.85
N SER A 98 -4.54 1.43 6.76
CA SER A 98 -4.67 2.85 6.38
C SER A 98 -3.92 3.77 7.33
N SER A 99 -3.50 4.92 6.80
CA SER A 99 -2.85 5.98 7.60
C SER A 99 -3.39 7.35 7.25
N ILE A 100 -3.38 8.22 8.25
CA ILE A 100 -3.43 9.68 8.06
C ILE A 100 -2.02 10.19 8.34
N VAL A 101 -1.38 10.78 7.35
CA VAL A 101 -0.01 11.30 7.47
C VAL A 101 -0.03 12.81 7.40
N THR A 102 0.39 13.46 8.47
CA THR A 102 0.45 14.91 8.55
C THR A 102 1.90 15.37 8.40
N THR A 103 2.19 16.15 7.38
CA THR A 103 3.56 16.66 7.16
C THR A 103 3.70 18.05 7.75
N ARG A 104 4.66 18.21 8.66
CA ARG A 104 5.00 19.50 9.29
C ARG A 104 5.91 20.32 8.40
N PRO A 105 6.01 21.64 8.60
CA PRO A 105 6.93 22.51 7.85
C PRO A 105 8.40 22.10 7.95
N ASP A 106 8.81 21.49 9.07
CA ASP A 106 10.17 20.96 9.28
C ASP A 106 10.44 19.61 8.59
N GLY A 107 9.43 19.06 7.89
CA GLY A 107 9.49 17.76 7.23
C GLY A 107 9.15 16.56 8.10
N ALA A 108 8.87 16.74 9.41
CA ALA A 108 8.39 15.66 10.26
C ALA A 108 7.01 15.17 9.78
N ARG A 109 6.81 13.85 9.79
CA ARG A 109 5.60 13.20 9.25
C ARG A 109 4.95 12.26 10.27
N PRO A 110 4.38 12.80 11.37
CA PRO A 110 3.61 11.98 12.29
C PRO A 110 2.42 11.35 11.57
N ALA A 111 2.14 10.11 11.88
CA ALA A 111 1.05 9.36 11.26
C ALA A 111 0.16 8.70 12.31
N LEU A 112 -1.14 8.68 12.04
CA LEU A 112 -2.10 7.83 12.70
C LEU A 112 -2.30 6.61 11.80
N HIS A 113 -1.94 5.43 12.28
CA HIS A 113 -1.97 4.22 11.49
C HIS A 113 -2.91 3.18 12.07
N LYS A 114 -3.75 2.60 11.22
CA LYS A 114 -4.57 1.43 11.52
C LYS A 114 -4.02 0.22 10.77
N ARG A 115 -3.55 -0.77 11.50
CA ARG A 115 -3.28 -2.09 10.93
C ARG A 115 -4.59 -2.75 10.51
N GLY A 116 -4.54 -3.54 9.46
CA GLY A 116 -5.73 -4.16 8.89
C GLY A 116 -5.35 -5.40 8.10
N ALA A 117 -5.83 -5.51 6.87
CA ALA A 117 -5.68 -6.67 6.00
C ALA A 117 -4.23 -7.14 5.76
N THR A 118 -3.23 -6.33 6.09
CA THR A 118 -1.82 -6.77 6.10
C THR A 118 -1.57 -7.96 7.01
N ASP A 119 -2.33 -8.08 8.09
CA ASP A 119 -2.21 -9.19 9.03
C ASP A 119 -3.08 -10.39 8.64
N GLY A 120 -3.95 -10.22 7.66
CA GLY A 120 -4.95 -11.23 7.26
C GLY A 120 -4.65 -11.96 5.95
N PHE A 121 -3.64 -11.53 5.18
CA PHE A 121 -3.33 -12.21 3.92
C PHE A 121 -2.31 -13.35 4.12
N PHE A 122 -2.46 -14.38 3.31
CA PHE A 122 -1.48 -15.46 3.21
C PHE A 122 -1.38 -15.96 1.77
N VAL A 123 -0.24 -16.50 1.39
CA VAL A 123 -0.05 -17.16 0.09
C VAL A 123 -0.20 -18.66 0.31
N ASP A 124 -1.16 -19.26 -0.34
CA ASP A 124 -1.35 -20.71 -0.32
C ASP A 124 -0.50 -21.41 -1.39
N ASP A 125 -0.39 -22.74 -1.29
CA ASP A 125 0.44 -23.54 -2.19
C ASP A 125 0.03 -23.41 -3.66
N SER A 126 -1.26 -23.19 -3.96
CA SER A 126 -1.76 -23.03 -5.32
C SER A 126 -1.28 -21.75 -6.00
N GLN A 127 -0.83 -20.77 -5.23
CA GLN A 127 -0.38 -19.45 -5.71
C GLN A 127 1.14 -19.38 -5.86
N ILE A 128 1.89 -20.36 -5.36
CA ILE A 128 3.35 -20.32 -5.31
C ILE A 128 3.97 -20.23 -6.70
N ASP A 129 3.51 -21.02 -7.66
CA ASP A 129 4.06 -21.00 -9.01
C ASP A 129 3.92 -19.61 -9.65
N ARG A 130 2.75 -18.97 -9.49
CA ARG A 130 2.54 -17.61 -9.97
C ARG A 130 3.40 -16.59 -9.23
N LEU A 131 3.52 -16.73 -7.91
CA LEU A 131 4.35 -15.85 -7.09
C LEU A 131 5.81 -15.89 -7.51
N LEU A 132 6.31 -17.08 -7.86
CA LEU A 132 7.71 -17.31 -8.23
C LEU A 132 8.01 -17.08 -9.73
N ASP A 133 6.99 -16.84 -10.55
CA ASP A 133 7.20 -16.50 -11.98
C ASP A 133 7.68 -15.06 -12.16
N THR A 134 8.75 -14.74 -11.47
CA THR A 134 9.36 -13.41 -11.37
C THR A 134 10.89 -13.50 -11.32
N ARG A 135 11.56 -12.47 -11.80
CA ARG A 135 13.03 -12.37 -11.70
C ARG A 135 13.49 -12.02 -10.29
N ILE A 136 12.71 -11.19 -9.59
CA ILE A 136 13.03 -10.73 -8.24
C ILE A 136 11.76 -10.79 -7.40
N LEU A 137 11.81 -11.49 -6.28
CA LEU A 137 10.78 -11.48 -5.25
C LEU A 137 11.26 -10.67 -4.03
N ALA A 138 10.65 -9.53 -3.79
CA ALA A 138 10.87 -8.73 -2.59
C ALA A 138 9.75 -9.01 -1.58
N ARG A 139 10.14 -9.53 -0.41
CA ARG A 139 9.24 -9.68 0.74
C ARG A 139 9.50 -8.56 1.75
N ARG A 140 8.49 -7.75 2.02
CA ARG A 140 8.55 -6.65 3.00
C ARG A 140 7.57 -6.91 4.13
N ARG A 141 8.10 -7.10 5.35
CA ARG A 141 7.27 -7.19 6.56
C ARG A 141 6.95 -5.78 7.07
N CYS A 142 5.79 -5.64 7.71
CA CYS A 142 5.55 -4.51 8.60
C CYS A 142 6.56 -4.60 9.74
N GLY A 143 7.32 -3.55 10.00
CA GLY A 143 8.21 -3.52 11.16
C GLY A 143 7.38 -3.75 12.44
N ALA A 144 7.88 -4.59 13.33
CA ALA A 144 7.38 -4.62 14.70
C ALA A 144 7.77 -3.26 15.32
N GLY A 145 6.78 -2.41 15.55
CA GLY A 145 6.91 -1.22 16.38
C GLY A 145 6.95 -1.62 17.85
#